data_d07736253bd16fe827690128fab8bfd7
#
_entry.id   d07736253bd16fe827690128fab8bfd7
#
_cell.length_a   1.000
_cell.length_b   1.000
_cell.length_c   1.000
_cell.angle_alpha   90.00
_cell.angle_beta   90.00
_cell.angle_gamma   90.00
#
_symmetry.space_group_name_H-M   'P 1'
#
loop_
_entity.id
_entity.type
_entity.pdbx_description
1 polymer ?
#
loop_
_entity_poly.entity_id
_entity_poly.type
_entity_poly.pdbx_seq_one_letter_code
_entity_poly.pdbx_strand_id
1 'polypeptide(L)'
;YEIPLRLVGSEMCIRDSSYIMVCVLFLSMCIPCEAAQTSTATASDANATTGFPQITSTSAIIMDAQSGQIIYEKNSHTRQYPASITKIMTAYLAIKNGDLNSTITMSDAAVWGIDRNSSHIALDVGEEISMSDALYAVMLMSANEAAWAIAEQVSGSLENFVQLMNDTAQSLGCKDTHFTNANGLHDPDHYTTAYDMALITKEALTSKTFREYASETYHEIPPTNMNNETRYLTQGNRMMLSNSEYYYPACQGGKTGYTDDAGGTLVVWAEKNDMQLICVTMGAPDNATNYTDSIALFNYVFNNYSNTTLLSDYEFDAEAATTAQNFLNDYYGCENLGTMHLSVDNNQPFIFANNADRTKLQMNFVPSADRLDEGYIGTLEVSYEGTTCLTLPVSYSGYVNSNDDVAVAEAYKNGSIRPALIKEKKSYWKYIIAAVVVACILGLFIYANVIEPRKRKQNSRSRRR
;
A
#
# COMPACT_ATOMS: atom_id res chain seq x y z
N TYR A 1 12.72 30.54 -54.16
CA TYR A 1 14.15 30.88 -54.29
C TYR A 1 14.97 29.73 -53.82
N GLU A 2 15.89 29.33 -54.68
CA GLU A 2 16.65 28.10 -54.67
C GLU A 2 17.69 28.02 -53.56
N ILE A 3 17.88 26.78 -53.11
CA ILE A 3 18.97 26.32 -52.23
C ILE A 3 20.17 25.98 -53.12
N PRO A 4 21.41 26.20 -52.72
CA PRO A 4 22.50 25.38 -53.18
C PRO A 4 23.07 24.48 -52.11
N LEU A 5 23.04 23.18 -52.40
CA LEU A 5 23.90 22.17 -51.79
C LEU A 5 25.37 22.54 -51.97
N ARG A 6 26.15 22.35 -50.91
CA ARG A 6 27.59 22.13 -51.04
C ARG A 6 28.06 21.03 -50.09
N LEU A 7 28.40 19.92 -50.69
CA LEU A 7 29.25 18.86 -50.14
C LEU A 7 30.66 19.39 -49.87
N VAL A 8 31.19 19.11 -48.71
CA VAL A 8 32.62 18.89 -48.43
C VAL A 8 32.59 18.05 -47.13
N GLY A 9 33.10 16.86 -47.00
CA GLY A 9 34.36 16.32 -47.37
C GLY A 9 34.90 15.63 -46.12
N SER A 10 34.97 14.32 -46.17
CA SER A 10 35.56 13.38 -45.23
C SER A 10 36.83 13.87 -44.54
N GLU A 11 36.81 13.98 -43.23
CA GLU A 11 37.94 13.60 -42.35
C GLU A 11 37.38 13.23 -40.98
N MET A 12 36.99 11.98 -40.85
CA MET A 12 36.65 11.36 -39.55
C MET A 12 37.94 10.83 -38.93
N CYS A 13 38.53 11.65 -38.09
CA CYS A 13 39.72 11.30 -37.36
C CYS A 13 39.47 10.13 -36.41
N ILE A 14 40.33 9.13 -36.53
CA ILE A 14 40.49 7.91 -35.76
C ILE A 14 40.75 8.17 -34.23
N ARG A 15 40.10 9.16 -33.65
CA ARG A 15 40.32 9.54 -32.26
C ARG A 15 39.12 9.35 -31.34
N ASP A 16 37.94 9.01 -31.88
CA ASP A 16 36.74 8.76 -31.10
C ASP A 16 36.56 7.28 -30.72
N SER A 17 37.36 6.38 -31.34
CA SER A 17 37.31 4.95 -31.05
C SER A 17 37.81 4.58 -29.62
N SER A 18 38.61 5.43 -29.00
CA SER A 18 39.15 5.14 -27.64
C SER A 18 38.16 5.42 -26.53
N TYR A 19 37.20 6.32 -26.75
CA TYR A 19 36.16 6.61 -25.73
C TYR A 19 35.02 5.59 -25.78
N ILE A 20 34.71 5.10 -26.98
CA ILE A 20 33.71 4.04 -27.14
C ILE A 20 34.22 2.73 -26.54
N MET A 21 35.55 2.45 -26.64
CA MET A 21 36.13 1.23 -26.08
C MET A 21 36.18 1.23 -24.55
N VAL A 22 36.33 2.40 -23.91
CA VAL A 22 36.28 2.52 -22.44
C VAL A 22 34.84 2.41 -21.92
N CYS A 23 33.85 2.95 -22.64
CA CYS A 23 32.45 2.77 -22.30
C CYS A 23 31.95 1.33 -22.52
N VAL A 24 32.45 0.66 -23.56
CA VAL A 24 32.11 -0.76 -23.83
C VAL A 24 32.78 -1.70 -22.82
N LEU A 25 33.98 -1.39 -22.33
CA LEU A 25 34.64 -2.18 -21.27
C LEU A 25 33.99 -2.00 -19.90
N PHE A 26 33.32 -0.86 -19.61
CA PHE A 26 32.52 -0.69 -18.40
C PHE A 26 31.13 -1.31 -18.51
N LEU A 27 30.56 -1.42 -19.72
CA LEU A 27 29.30 -2.13 -19.95
C LEU A 27 29.46 -3.66 -19.99
N SER A 28 30.65 -4.18 -20.29
CA SER A 28 30.90 -5.63 -20.33
C SER A 28 31.23 -6.26 -18.97
N MET A 29 31.36 -5.46 -17.91
CA MET A 29 31.44 -5.95 -16.52
C MET A 29 30.11 -5.94 -15.78
N CYS A 30 29.02 -5.53 -16.39
CA CYS A 30 27.68 -5.92 -15.97
C CYS A 30 27.48 -7.36 -16.45
N ILE A 31 27.85 -8.33 -15.63
CA ILE A 31 27.33 -9.70 -15.72
C ILE A 31 25.80 -9.53 -15.80
N PRO A 32 25.10 -9.95 -16.84
CA PRO A 32 23.66 -10.11 -16.74
C PRO A 32 23.48 -11.13 -15.61
N CYS A 33 23.03 -10.68 -14.46
CA CYS A 33 22.24 -11.50 -13.60
C CYS A 33 21.08 -11.89 -14.51
N GLU A 34 21.13 -13.09 -15.05
CA GLU A 34 19.95 -13.77 -15.52
C GLU A 34 18.99 -13.66 -14.33
N ALA A 35 18.12 -12.65 -14.39
CA ALA A 35 16.91 -12.69 -13.62
C ALA A 35 16.32 -14.04 -14.04
N ALA A 36 16.47 -15.03 -13.16
CA ALA A 36 15.55 -16.13 -13.17
C ALA A 36 14.20 -15.44 -13.32
N GLN A 37 13.58 -15.60 -14.47
CA GLN A 37 12.17 -15.43 -14.60
C GLN A 37 11.62 -16.43 -13.58
N THR A 38 11.50 -15.98 -12.34
CA THR A 38 10.46 -16.49 -11.49
C THR A 38 9.23 -16.26 -12.33
N SER A 39 8.84 -17.32 -13.05
CA SER A 39 7.47 -17.47 -13.44
C SER A 39 6.72 -17.08 -12.16
N THR A 40 6.12 -15.88 -12.16
CA THR A 40 4.99 -15.61 -11.32
C THR A 40 4.06 -16.77 -11.66
N ALA A 41 4.12 -17.81 -10.84
CA ALA A 41 3.03 -18.74 -10.76
C ALA A 41 1.86 -17.79 -10.49
N THR A 42 1.06 -17.58 -11.52
CA THR A 42 -0.32 -17.17 -11.34
C THR A 42 -0.80 -18.13 -10.28
N ALA A 43 -0.96 -17.63 -9.05
CA ALA A 43 -1.67 -18.34 -8.02
C ALA A 43 -2.96 -18.75 -8.70
N SER A 44 -3.06 -20.04 -8.99
CA SER A 44 -4.22 -20.57 -9.67
C SER A 44 -5.37 -20.34 -8.70
N ASP A 45 -6.39 -19.62 -9.14
CA ASP A 45 -7.69 -19.44 -8.48
C ASP A 45 -8.39 -20.74 -8.05
N ALA A 46 -7.65 -21.86 -7.98
CA ALA A 46 -8.19 -23.20 -8.02
C ALA A 46 -8.64 -23.74 -6.66
N ASN A 47 -8.29 -23.14 -5.50
CA ASN A 47 -8.47 -23.89 -4.25
C ASN A 47 -9.31 -23.23 -3.13
N ALA A 48 -9.58 -21.94 -3.14
CA ALA A 48 -10.39 -21.32 -2.08
C ALA A 48 -11.89 -21.19 -2.43
N THR A 49 -12.29 -21.43 -3.67
CA THR A 49 -13.63 -21.11 -4.18
C THR A 49 -14.63 -22.26 -4.27
N THR A 50 -14.26 -23.48 -3.90
CA THR A 50 -15.19 -24.62 -3.93
C THR A 50 -16.33 -24.41 -2.91
N GLY A 51 -17.51 -24.08 -3.45
CA GLY A 51 -18.72 -23.84 -2.64
C GLY A 51 -19.15 -22.39 -2.56
N PHE A 52 -18.29 -21.41 -2.87
CA PHE A 52 -18.68 -20.00 -2.93
C PHE A 52 -19.63 -19.71 -4.11
N PRO A 53 -20.52 -18.70 -3.96
CA PRO A 53 -21.39 -18.28 -5.05
C PRO A 53 -20.55 -17.76 -6.23
N GLN A 54 -21.03 -18.01 -7.44
CA GLN A 54 -20.45 -17.38 -8.62
C GLN A 54 -20.81 -15.89 -8.61
N ILE A 55 -19.78 -15.05 -8.77
CA ILE A 55 -19.94 -13.60 -8.84
C ILE A 55 -19.54 -13.06 -10.20
N THR A 56 -20.12 -11.94 -10.58
CA THR A 56 -19.91 -11.30 -11.89
C THR A 56 -18.72 -10.33 -11.87
N SER A 57 -18.49 -9.65 -10.75
CA SER A 57 -17.35 -8.73 -10.58
C SER A 57 -16.04 -9.40 -11.00
N THR A 58 -15.18 -8.65 -11.71
CA THR A 58 -13.90 -9.17 -12.24
C THR A 58 -12.96 -9.60 -11.13
N SER A 59 -12.88 -8.78 -10.08
CA SER A 59 -12.08 -9.07 -8.88
C SER A 59 -12.92 -8.94 -7.64
N ALA A 60 -12.65 -9.77 -6.63
CA ALA A 60 -13.26 -9.63 -5.32
C ALA A 60 -12.38 -10.26 -4.22
N ILE A 61 -12.59 -9.79 -2.98
CA ILE A 61 -12.01 -10.36 -1.77
C ILE A 61 -12.99 -10.25 -0.61
N ILE A 62 -13.02 -11.26 0.26
CA ILE A 62 -13.54 -11.17 1.63
C ILE A 62 -12.36 -11.33 2.59
N MET A 63 -12.18 -10.34 3.42
CA MET A 63 -11.11 -10.28 4.43
C MET A 63 -11.74 -10.05 5.82
N ASP A 64 -11.23 -10.72 6.84
CA ASP A 64 -11.54 -10.37 8.23
C ASP A 64 -10.92 -9.02 8.58
N ALA A 65 -11.71 -8.10 9.09
CA ALA A 65 -11.28 -6.74 9.36
C ALA A 65 -10.29 -6.62 10.55
N GLN A 66 -10.27 -7.60 11.44
CA GLN A 66 -9.40 -7.59 12.62
C GLN A 66 -8.07 -8.26 12.32
N SER A 67 -8.09 -9.53 11.92
CA SER A 67 -6.87 -10.31 11.68
C SER A 67 -6.24 -10.05 10.31
N GLY A 68 -7.03 -9.65 9.30
CA GLY A 68 -6.60 -9.60 7.91
C GLY A 68 -6.65 -10.97 7.20
N GLN A 69 -7.27 -11.97 7.83
CA GLN A 69 -7.45 -13.28 7.23
C GLN A 69 -8.24 -13.18 5.94
N ILE A 70 -7.71 -13.79 4.87
CA ILE A 70 -8.40 -13.92 3.59
C ILE A 70 -9.34 -15.14 3.68
N ILE A 71 -10.64 -14.91 3.41
CA ILE A 71 -11.66 -15.96 3.45
C ILE A 71 -12.09 -16.35 2.04
N TYR A 72 -12.10 -15.37 1.14
CA TYR A 72 -12.42 -15.56 -0.28
C TYR A 72 -11.61 -14.59 -1.11
N GLU A 73 -11.15 -15.02 -2.26
CA GLU A 73 -10.55 -14.15 -3.25
C GLU A 73 -10.85 -14.64 -4.68
N LYS A 74 -10.96 -13.68 -5.58
CA LYS A 74 -11.07 -13.86 -7.02
C LYS A 74 -10.28 -12.75 -7.69
N ASN A 75 -9.20 -13.06 -8.41
CA ASN A 75 -8.34 -12.08 -9.09
C ASN A 75 -7.96 -10.89 -8.19
N SER A 76 -7.82 -11.13 -6.88
CA SER A 76 -7.72 -10.07 -5.87
C SER A 76 -6.48 -9.19 -6.01
N HIS A 77 -5.42 -9.68 -6.64
CA HIS A 77 -4.16 -8.99 -6.92
C HIS A 77 -4.07 -8.39 -8.35
N THR A 78 -5.15 -8.47 -9.12
CA THR A 78 -5.18 -7.88 -10.46
C THR A 78 -5.38 -6.37 -10.35
N ARG A 79 -4.48 -5.58 -10.98
CA ARG A 79 -4.59 -4.12 -11.03
C ARG A 79 -5.84 -3.71 -11.79
N GLN A 80 -6.59 -2.80 -11.22
CA GLN A 80 -7.79 -2.20 -11.78
C GLN A 80 -7.90 -0.73 -11.35
N TYR A 81 -8.74 0.02 -12.04
CA TYR A 81 -9.04 1.39 -11.66
C TYR A 81 -10.00 1.42 -10.47
N PRO A 82 -9.65 2.12 -9.38
CA PRO A 82 -10.47 2.13 -8.16
C PRO A 82 -11.75 2.96 -8.30
N ALA A 83 -11.78 3.94 -9.18
CA ALA A 83 -12.80 4.98 -9.13
C ALA A 83 -12.90 5.59 -7.71
N SER A 84 -14.10 5.96 -7.27
CA SER A 84 -14.30 6.68 -5.99
C SER A 84 -14.07 5.85 -4.71
N ILE A 85 -13.74 4.56 -4.78
CA ILE A 85 -13.28 3.85 -3.57
C ILE A 85 -11.91 4.38 -3.09
N THR A 86 -11.16 5.09 -3.94
CA THR A 86 -9.98 5.92 -3.57
C THR A 86 -10.24 6.81 -2.36
N LYS A 87 -11.46 7.32 -2.22
CA LYS A 87 -11.85 8.25 -1.15
C LYS A 87 -11.81 7.64 0.26
N ILE A 88 -11.71 6.31 0.37
CA ILE A 88 -11.42 5.64 1.65
C ILE A 88 -10.04 6.09 2.16
N MET A 89 -9.01 6.06 1.31
CA MET A 89 -7.67 6.54 1.65
C MET A 89 -7.69 8.04 1.96
N THR A 90 -8.40 8.84 1.17
CA THR A 90 -8.53 10.29 1.38
C THR A 90 -9.16 10.62 2.72
N ALA A 91 -10.29 9.99 3.05
CA ALA A 91 -10.96 10.20 4.33
C ALA A 91 -10.11 9.71 5.52
N TYR A 92 -9.48 8.55 5.39
CA TYR A 92 -8.58 8.01 6.41
C TYR A 92 -7.43 8.98 6.70
N LEU A 93 -6.75 9.49 5.68
CA LEU A 93 -5.63 10.42 5.84
C LEU A 93 -6.08 11.78 6.38
N ALA A 94 -7.24 12.27 5.98
CA ALA A 94 -7.81 13.50 6.52
C ALA A 94 -8.10 13.39 8.03
N ILE A 95 -8.64 12.25 8.46
CA ILE A 95 -8.92 11.98 9.88
C ILE A 95 -7.63 11.80 10.68
N LYS A 96 -6.62 11.14 10.10
CA LYS A 96 -5.35 10.86 10.77
C LYS A 96 -4.45 12.08 10.91
N ASN A 97 -4.43 12.96 9.90
CA ASN A 97 -3.44 14.02 9.78
C ASN A 97 -4.06 15.44 9.80
N GLY A 98 -5.37 15.57 9.60
CA GLY A 98 -6.08 16.84 9.54
C GLY A 98 -6.67 17.27 10.89
N ASP A 99 -7.05 18.56 10.96
CA ASP A 99 -7.89 19.08 12.05
C ASP A 99 -9.36 19.08 11.60
N LEU A 100 -10.15 18.21 12.20
CA LEU A 100 -11.58 18.03 11.87
C LEU A 100 -12.42 19.29 12.17
N ASN A 101 -11.92 20.21 13.00
CA ASN A 101 -12.58 21.49 13.31
C ASN A 101 -12.12 22.64 12.40
N SER A 102 -11.16 22.38 11.50
CA SER A 102 -10.69 23.41 10.57
C SER A 102 -11.75 23.79 9.53
N THR A 103 -11.68 25.01 9.06
CA THR A 103 -12.45 25.48 7.91
C THR A 103 -11.65 25.29 6.64
N ILE A 104 -12.26 24.70 5.64
CA ILE A 104 -11.72 24.57 4.28
C ILE A 104 -12.31 25.70 3.44
N THR A 105 -11.45 26.48 2.78
CA THR A 105 -11.85 27.40 1.74
C THR A 105 -11.62 26.76 0.38
N MET A 106 -12.65 26.65 -0.44
CA MET A 106 -12.58 26.01 -1.74
C MET A 106 -11.68 26.80 -2.69
N SER A 107 -10.61 26.17 -3.16
CA SER A 107 -9.70 26.76 -4.14
C SER A 107 -10.29 26.69 -5.56
N ASP A 108 -9.77 27.53 -6.45
CA ASP A 108 -10.07 27.49 -7.88
C ASP A 108 -9.73 26.10 -8.48
N ALA A 109 -8.60 25.52 -8.06
CA ALA A 109 -8.17 24.19 -8.49
C ALA A 109 -9.13 23.07 -8.03
N ALA A 110 -9.59 23.09 -6.77
CA ALA A 110 -10.51 22.10 -6.27
C ALA A 110 -11.87 22.14 -7.00
N VAL A 111 -12.37 23.33 -7.32
CA VAL A 111 -13.68 23.50 -7.98
C VAL A 111 -13.62 23.23 -9.48
N TRP A 112 -12.60 23.73 -10.18
CA TRP A 112 -12.51 23.65 -11.64
C TRP A 112 -11.55 22.56 -12.14
N GLY A 113 -10.72 22.00 -11.28
CA GLY A 113 -9.81 20.91 -11.63
C GLY A 113 -10.48 19.54 -11.75
N ILE A 114 -11.76 19.40 -11.38
CA ILE A 114 -12.55 18.20 -11.56
C ILE A 114 -13.44 18.28 -12.82
N ASP A 115 -13.80 17.11 -13.36
CA ASP A 115 -14.88 17.07 -14.34
C ASP A 115 -16.22 17.39 -13.64
N ARG A 116 -16.86 18.47 -14.04
CA ARG A 116 -18.14 18.93 -13.47
C ARG A 116 -19.33 18.05 -13.82
N ASN A 117 -19.19 17.07 -14.72
CA ASN A 117 -20.16 16.00 -14.91
C ASN A 117 -19.98 14.84 -13.94
N SER A 118 -18.88 14.84 -13.17
CA SER A 118 -18.65 13.84 -12.13
C SER A 118 -19.32 14.21 -10.80
N SER A 119 -19.23 13.32 -9.81
CA SER A 119 -19.88 13.53 -8.49
C SER A 119 -19.35 14.78 -7.77
N HIS A 120 -20.23 15.71 -7.42
CA HIS A 120 -19.94 16.91 -6.65
C HIS A 120 -21.17 17.39 -5.87
N ILE A 121 -21.02 18.31 -4.91
CA ILE A 121 -22.10 18.93 -4.15
C ILE A 121 -22.26 20.43 -4.48
N ALA A 122 -21.70 20.86 -5.61
CA ALA A 122 -21.77 22.22 -6.14
C ALA A 122 -21.19 23.25 -5.17
N LEU A 123 -19.98 23.02 -4.66
CA LEU A 123 -19.21 24.03 -3.95
C LEU A 123 -18.60 25.02 -4.95
N ASP A 124 -18.58 26.30 -4.57
CA ASP A 124 -18.04 27.38 -5.36
C ASP A 124 -16.65 27.83 -4.87
N VAL A 125 -15.87 28.50 -5.73
CA VAL A 125 -14.55 29.04 -5.39
C VAL A 125 -14.70 30.09 -4.27
N GLY A 126 -13.92 29.93 -3.20
CA GLY A 126 -14.00 30.80 -2.01
C GLY A 126 -15.14 30.46 -1.04
N GLU A 127 -15.90 29.39 -1.33
CA GLU A 127 -16.87 28.87 -0.38
C GLU A 127 -16.16 28.19 0.79
N GLU A 128 -16.67 28.39 1.99
CA GLU A 128 -16.10 27.87 3.24
C GLU A 128 -17.01 26.81 3.84
N ILE A 129 -16.45 25.62 4.08
CA ILE A 129 -17.12 24.52 4.80
C ILE A 129 -16.20 23.94 5.86
N SER A 130 -16.74 23.27 6.87
CA SER A 130 -15.90 22.55 7.84
C SER A 130 -15.23 21.34 7.21
N MET A 131 -14.06 20.92 7.73
CA MET A 131 -13.43 19.66 7.37
C MET A 131 -14.39 18.48 7.59
N SER A 132 -15.19 18.52 8.66
CA SER A 132 -16.20 17.52 8.95
C SER A 132 -17.27 17.45 7.85
N ASP A 133 -17.81 18.60 7.39
CA ASP A 133 -18.80 18.64 6.30
C ASP A 133 -18.21 18.14 4.97
N ALA A 134 -16.95 18.50 4.70
CA ALA A 134 -16.23 17.99 3.53
C ALA A 134 -16.07 16.47 3.57
N LEU A 135 -15.76 15.88 4.74
CA LEU A 135 -15.68 14.42 4.91
C LEU A 135 -17.04 13.72 4.68
N TYR A 136 -18.14 14.30 5.20
CA TYR A 136 -19.48 13.78 4.88
C TYR A 136 -19.80 13.89 3.38
N ALA A 137 -19.44 15.01 2.74
CA ALA A 137 -19.62 15.17 1.29
C ALA A 137 -18.84 14.10 0.50
N VAL A 138 -17.61 13.81 0.91
CA VAL A 138 -16.75 12.77 0.30
C VAL A 138 -17.34 11.36 0.50
N MET A 139 -17.78 11.03 1.70
CA MET A 139 -18.24 9.66 2.01
C MET A 139 -19.67 9.40 1.51
N LEU A 140 -20.60 10.34 1.67
CA LEU A 140 -21.99 10.15 1.30
C LEU A 140 -22.24 10.40 -0.20
N MET A 141 -21.81 11.57 -0.69
CA MET A 141 -22.10 12.04 -2.05
C MET A 141 -20.94 11.81 -3.03
N SER A 142 -19.82 11.30 -2.54
CA SER A 142 -18.62 11.09 -3.37
C SER A 142 -18.08 12.39 -3.99
N ALA A 143 -18.24 13.55 -3.31
CA ALA A 143 -17.88 14.87 -3.82
C ALA A 143 -16.39 14.96 -4.18
N ASN A 144 -16.08 15.15 -5.47
CA ASN A 144 -14.72 15.16 -5.99
C ASN A 144 -13.98 16.44 -5.62
N GLU A 145 -14.67 17.59 -5.69
CA GLU A 145 -14.12 18.89 -5.30
C GLU A 145 -13.80 18.93 -3.81
N ALA A 146 -14.65 18.33 -2.97
CA ALA A 146 -14.40 18.25 -1.53
C ALA A 146 -13.18 17.35 -1.22
N ALA A 147 -13.00 16.24 -1.95
CA ALA A 147 -11.82 15.37 -1.80
C ALA A 147 -10.53 16.12 -2.19
N TRP A 148 -10.57 16.93 -3.24
CA TRP A 148 -9.44 17.77 -3.64
C TRP A 148 -9.12 18.82 -2.57
N ALA A 149 -10.13 19.54 -2.09
CA ALA A 149 -9.96 20.58 -1.07
C ALA A 149 -9.45 20.02 0.26
N ILE A 150 -9.91 18.81 0.66
CA ILE A 150 -9.33 18.04 1.78
C ILE A 150 -7.83 17.80 1.56
N ALA A 151 -7.43 17.38 0.37
CA ALA A 151 -6.03 17.12 0.05
C ALA A 151 -5.16 18.37 0.20
N GLU A 152 -5.63 19.51 -0.31
CA GLU A 152 -4.95 20.80 -0.16
C GLU A 152 -4.87 21.21 1.31
N GLN A 153 -5.95 21.07 2.07
CA GLN A 153 -6.00 21.45 3.49
C GLN A 153 -5.06 20.61 4.36
N VAL A 154 -4.96 19.30 4.09
CA VAL A 154 -4.15 18.37 4.90
C VAL A 154 -2.66 18.45 4.58
N SER A 155 -2.30 18.64 3.32
CA SER A 155 -0.91 18.53 2.85
C SER A 155 -0.38 19.79 2.15
N GLY A 156 -1.18 20.85 2.08
CA GLY A 156 -0.83 22.12 1.43
C GLY A 156 -0.93 22.11 -0.10
N SER A 157 -0.97 20.93 -0.72
CA SER A 157 -1.23 20.76 -2.16
C SER A 157 -1.73 19.35 -2.47
N LEU A 158 -2.36 19.17 -3.65
CA LEU A 158 -2.78 17.87 -4.13
C LEU A 158 -1.58 16.93 -4.31
N GLU A 159 -0.47 17.41 -4.86
CA GLU A 159 0.73 16.61 -5.12
C GLU A 159 1.32 16.04 -3.82
N ASN A 160 1.43 16.86 -2.77
CA ASN A 160 1.91 16.40 -1.47
C ASN A 160 0.96 15.38 -0.84
N PHE A 161 -0.35 15.55 -1.02
CA PHE A 161 -1.34 14.61 -0.51
C PHE A 161 -1.27 13.27 -1.26
N VAL A 162 -1.12 13.31 -2.59
CA VAL A 162 -0.92 12.10 -3.42
C VAL A 162 0.35 11.35 -3.00
N GLN A 163 1.45 12.07 -2.70
CA GLN A 163 2.65 11.43 -2.16
C GLN A 163 2.35 10.75 -0.82
N LEU A 164 1.63 11.44 0.09
CA LEU A 164 1.21 10.88 1.38
C LEU A 164 0.32 9.63 1.20
N MET A 165 -0.58 9.62 0.21
CA MET A 165 -1.42 8.45 -0.11
C MET A 165 -0.55 7.26 -0.52
N ASN A 166 0.43 7.47 -1.42
CA ASN A 166 1.30 6.41 -1.91
C ASN A 166 2.25 5.89 -0.83
N ASP A 167 2.87 6.77 -0.03
CA ASP A 167 3.71 6.38 1.10
C ASP A 167 2.92 5.57 2.13
N THR A 168 1.68 5.97 2.39
CA THR A 168 0.79 5.24 3.29
C THR A 168 0.44 3.87 2.72
N ALA A 169 0.04 3.78 1.45
CA ALA A 169 -0.25 2.50 0.80
C ALA A 169 0.96 1.56 0.87
N GLN A 170 2.16 2.06 0.58
CA GLN A 170 3.40 1.28 0.70
C GLN A 170 3.63 0.80 2.15
N SER A 171 3.42 1.66 3.15
CA SER A 171 3.59 1.30 4.57
C SER A 171 2.61 0.25 5.05
N LEU A 172 1.42 0.19 4.44
CA LEU A 172 0.39 -0.82 4.70
C LEU A 172 0.65 -2.15 3.97
N GLY A 173 1.72 -2.24 3.16
CA GLY A 173 2.06 -3.43 2.40
C GLY A 173 1.34 -3.56 1.05
N CYS A 174 0.69 -2.50 0.57
CA CYS A 174 0.11 -2.46 -0.77
C CYS A 174 1.22 -2.49 -1.82
N LYS A 175 1.19 -3.48 -2.71
CA LYS A 175 2.25 -3.69 -3.70
C LYS A 175 1.86 -3.24 -5.10
N ASP A 176 0.57 -3.20 -5.35
CA ASP A 176 -0.02 -2.95 -6.66
C ASP A 176 -1.01 -1.79 -6.63
N THR A 177 -0.68 -0.75 -5.84
CA THR A 177 -1.46 0.47 -5.70
C THR A 177 -0.62 1.70 -6.04
N HIS A 178 -1.17 2.57 -6.86
CA HIS A 178 -0.62 3.88 -7.17
C HIS A 178 -1.74 4.90 -7.33
N PHE A 179 -1.72 5.92 -6.51
CA PHE A 179 -2.66 7.03 -6.55
C PHE A 179 -2.06 8.23 -7.30
N THR A 180 -2.86 8.88 -8.14
CA THR A 180 -2.51 10.12 -8.84
C THR A 180 -3.39 11.30 -8.42
N ASN A 181 -4.50 11.02 -7.73
CA ASN A 181 -5.43 12.03 -7.24
C ASN A 181 -6.16 11.54 -5.98
N ALA A 182 -6.84 12.48 -5.30
CA ALA A 182 -7.54 12.21 -4.04
C ALA A 182 -9.01 11.75 -4.23
N ASN A 183 -9.55 11.78 -5.44
CA ASN A 183 -10.98 11.58 -5.69
C ASN A 183 -11.31 10.31 -6.50
N GLY A 184 -10.32 9.72 -7.17
CA GLY A 184 -10.49 8.51 -7.97
C GLY A 184 -11.04 8.77 -9.37
N LEU A 185 -10.97 10.01 -9.87
CA LEU A 185 -11.19 10.27 -11.30
C LEU A 185 -10.14 9.53 -12.12
N HIS A 186 -10.56 9.10 -13.30
CA HIS A 186 -9.72 8.25 -14.14
C HIS A 186 -8.38 8.91 -14.52
N ASP A 187 -7.33 8.14 -14.35
CA ASP A 187 -5.97 8.40 -14.83
C ASP A 187 -5.34 7.02 -15.09
N PRO A 188 -4.63 6.81 -16.21
CA PRO A 188 -4.02 5.51 -16.53
C PRO A 188 -3.07 4.98 -15.46
N ASP A 189 -2.44 5.89 -14.70
CA ASP A 189 -1.51 5.56 -13.63
C ASP A 189 -2.19 5.47 -12.25
N HIS A 190 -3.51 5.68 -12.16
CA HIS A 190 -4.30 5.58 -10.93
C HIS A 190 -4.92 4.20 -10.79
N TYR A 191 -4.24 3.27 -10.16
CA TYR A 191 -4.67 1.88 -10.05
C TYR A 191 -4.50 1.32 -8.63
N THR A 192 -5.22 0.25 -8.37
CA THR A 192 -5.14 -0.54 -7.14
C THR A 192 -5.56 -1.99 -7.41
N THR A 193 -5.64 -2.79 -6.35
CA THR A 193 -6.18 -4.15 -6.38
C THR A 193 -7.27 -4.32 -5.32
N ALA A 194 -8.11 -5.34 -5.44
CA ALA A 194 -9.10 -5.65 -4.41
C ALA A 194 -8.42 -5.98 -3.06
N TYR A 195 -7.27 -6.65 -3.09
CA TYR A 195 -6.47 -6.97 -1.93
C TYR A 195 -5.91 -5.71 -1.25
N ASP A 196 -5.28 -4.81 -2.00
CA ASP A 196 -4.70 -3.59 -1.46
C ASP A 196 -5.79 -2.67 -0.88
N MET A 197 -6.96 -2.57 -1.55
CA MET A 197 -8.10 -1.82 -1.01
C MET A 197 -8.65 -2.44 0.27
N ALA A 198 -8.61 -3.76 0.42
CA ALA A 198 -8.98 -4.42 1.67
C ALA A 198 -8.00 -4.08 2.80
N LEU A 199 -6.68 -4.04 2.53
CA LEU A 199 -5.66 -3.61 3.50
C LEU A 199 -5.86 -2.16 3.94
N ILE A 200 -6.07 -1.25 2.99
CA ILE A 200 -6.34 0.17 3.26
C ILE A 200 -7.61 0.32 4.11
N THR A 201 -8.67 -0.43 3.76
CA THR A 201 -9.93 -0.39 4.50
C THR A 201 -9.77 -0.96 5.90
N LYS A 202 -9.05 -2.08 6.06
CA LYS A 202 -8.75 -2.67 7.37
C LYS A 202 -8.07 -1.65 8.28
N GLU A 203 -7.07 -0.94 7.80
CA GLU A 203 -6.40 0.12 8.56
C GLU A 203 -7.35 1.28 8.88
N ALA A 204 -8.13 1.75 7.90
CA ALA A 204 -9.09 2.84 8.11
C ALA A 204 -10.14 2.48 9.19
N LEU A 205 -10.57 1.22 9.26
CA LEU A 205 -11.52 0.72 10.25
C LEU A 205 -10.96 0.67 11.69
N THR A 206 -9.65 0.80 11.90
CA THR A 206 -9.09 0.97 13.25
C THR A 206 -9.53 2.32 13.86
N SER A 207 -9.80 3.32 13.02
CA SER A 207 -10.29 4.63 13.45
C SER A 207 -11.80 4.60 13.69
N LYS A 208 -12.22 4.86 14.95
CA LYS A 208 -13.63 5.03 15.29
C LYS A 208 -14.25 6.18 14.51
N THR A 209 -13.54 7.29 14.38
CA THR A 209 -13.99 8.46 13.65
C THR A 209 -14.23 8.15 12.16
N PHE A 210 -13.34 7.38 11.53
CA PHE A 210 -13.57 6.94 10.14
C PHE A 210 -14.87 6.13 10.03
N ARG A 211 -15.09 5.19 10.95
CA ARG A 211 -16.33 4.40 10.97
C ARG A 211 -17.57 5.28 11.10
N GLU A 212 -17.53 6.32 11.95
CA GLU A 212 -18.64 7.27 12.11
C GLU A 212 -19.00 7.97 10.80
N TYR A 213 -18.02 8.55 10.09
CA TYR A 213 -18.27 9.19 8.79
C TYR A 213 -18.77 8.23 7.71
N ALA A 214 -18.21 7.02 7.68
CA ALA A 214 -18.49 6.05 6.63
C ALA A 214 -19.79 5.24 6.87
N SER A 215 -20.32 5.24 8.10
CA SER A 215 -21.59 4.60 8.45
C SER A 215 -22.79 5.55 8.39
N GLU A 216 -22.57 6.87 8.24
CA GLU A 216 -23.65 7.83 8.21
C GLU A 216 -24.47 7.69 6.93
N THR A 217 -25.79 7.84 7.05
CA THR A 217 -26.70 7.72 5.92
C THR A 217 -27.28 9.04 5.44
N TYR A 218 -27.19 10.08 6.26
CA TYR A 218 -27.71 11.42 5.99
C TYR A 218 -26.94 12.47 6.75
N HIS A 219 -26.65 13.61 6.10
CA HIS A 219 -26.01 14.76 6.74
C HIS A 219 -26.51 16.07 6.12
N GLU A 220 -26.56 17.13 6.93
CA GLU A 220 -26.94 18.48 6.50
C GLU A 220 -25.73 19.42 6.62
N ILE A 221 -25.35 20.03 5.49
CA ILE A 221 -24.40 21.15 5.52
C ILE A 221 -25.22 22.43 5.62
N PRO A 222 -25.02 23.22 6.70
CA PRO A 222 -25.75 24.47 6.88
C PRO A 222 -25.39 25.50 5.79
N PRO A 223 -26.13 26.62 5.68
CA PRO A 223 -25.76 27.74 4.84
C PRO A 223 -24.29 28.16 5.06
N THR A 224 -23.59 28.47 3.96
CA THR A 224 -22.19 28.88 3.96
C THR A 224 -22.05 30.40 3.74
N ASN A 225 -20.81 30.88 3.64
CA ASN A 225 -20.52 32.25 3.27
C ASN A 225 -21.01 32.63 1.86
N MET A 226 -21.26 31.65 0.97
CA MET A 226 -21.62 31.86 -0.43
C MET A 226 -22.99 31.27 -0.82
N ASN A 227 -23.50 30.30 -0.07
CA ASN A 227 -24.78 29.66 -0.32
C ASN A 227 -25.70 29.78 0.90
N ASN A 228 -26.89 30.38 0.72
CA ASN A 228 -27.87 30.57 1.78
C ASN A 228 -28.79 29.32 1.99
N GLU A 229 -28.61 28.25 1.20
CA GLU A 229 -29.40 27.04 1.29
C GLU A 229 -28.65 25.94 2.02
N THR A 230 -29.38 25.13 2.80
CA THR A 230 -28.85 23.91 3.40
C THR A 230 -28.68 22.85 2.31
N ARG A 231 -27.51 22.18 2.26
CA ARG A 231 -27.29 21.01 1.40
C ARG A 231 -27.65 19.75 2.17
N TYR A 232 -28.44 18.89 1.57
CA TYR A 232 -28.88 17.60 2.11
C TYR A 232 -28.10 16.48 1.45
N LEU A 233 -27.24 15.81 2.20
CA LEU A 233 -26.42 14.73 1.71
C LEU A 233 -27.02 13.37 2.08
N THR A 234 -27.10 12.47 1.12
CA THR A 234 -27.63 11.11 1.33
C THR A 234 -26.62 10.07 0.90
N GLN A 235 -26.52 8.99 1.65
CA GLN A 235 -25.58 7.91 1.38
C GLN A 235 -25.80 7.27 0.00
N GLY A 236 -24.71 7.18 -0.79
CA GLY A 236 -24.73 6.54 -2.11
C GLY A 236 -24.69 5.00 -2.06
N ASN A 237 -24.26 4.42 -0.94
CA ASN A 237 -24.22 2.95 -0.78
C ASN A 237 -25.62 2.42 -0.43
N ARG A 238 -26.28 1.81 -1.42
CA ARG A 238 -27.65 1.30 -1.29
C ARG A 238 -27.79 0.13 -0.32
N MET A 239 -26.69 -0.56 0.05
CA MET A 239 -26.73 -1.62 1.07
C MET A 239 -27.03 -1.07 2.47
N MET A 240 -26.82 0.22 2.69
CA MET A 240 -27.08 0.89 3.98
C MET A 240 -28.48 1.51 4.07
N LEU A 241 -29.20 1.64 2.98
CA LEU A 241 -30.49 2.34 2.92
C LEU A 241 -31.64 1.35 3.09
N SER A 242 -32.40 1.46 4.17
CA SER A 242 -33.49 0.51 4.53
C SER A 242 -34.63 0.46 3.51
N ASN A 243 -34.78 1.46 2.65
CA ASN A 243 -35.74 1.51 1.56
C ASN A 243 -35.20 0.98 0.22
N SER A 244 -33.95 0.52 0.19
CA SER A 244 -33.32 -0.05 -1.00
C SER A 244 -33.61 -1.54 -1.12
N GLU A 245 -33.74 -2.04 -2.34
CA GLU A 245 -33.78 -3.48 -2.65
C GLU A 245 -32.50 -4.22 -2.31
N TYR A 246 -31.36 -3.49 -2.19
CA TYR A 246 -30.05 -4.01 -1.82
C TYR A 246 -29.74 -3.87 -0.32
N TYR A 247 -30.74 -3.44 0.48
CA TYR A 247 -30.51 -3.24 1.91
C TYR A 247 -29.98 -4.50 2.58
N TYR A 248 -28.86 -4.37 3.26
CA TYR A 248 -28.22 -5.47 3.98
C TYR A 248 -28.03 -5.09 5.46
N PRO A 249 -28.87 -5.63 6.37
CA PRO A 249 -28.90 -5.19 7.77
C PRO A 249 -27.56 -5.33 8.52
N ALA A 250 -26.68 -6.24 8.09
CA ALA A 250 -25.35 -6.41 8.68
C ALA A 250 -24.32 -5.40 8.15
N CYS A 251 -24.61 -4.67 7.07
CA CYS A 251 -23.71 -3.67 6.50
C CYS A 251 -23.55 -2.50 7.46
N GLN A 252 -22.30 -2.18 7.82
CA GLN A 252 -21.96 -1.12 8.77
C GLN A 252 -21.40 0.12 8.08
N GLY A 253 -21.05 0.04 6.81
CA GLY A 253 -20.48 1.15 6.07
C GLY A 253 -19.89 0.73 4.73
N GLY A 254 -19.38 1.71 3.99
CA GLY A 254 -18.74 1.43 2.70
C GLY A 254 -18.60 2.64 1.80
N LYS A 255 -18.01 2.40 0.62
CA LYS A 255 -17.85 3.39 -0.43
C LYS A 255 -18.06 2.77 -1.79
N THR A 256 -18.89 3.41 -2.62
CA THR A 256 -19.13 3.06 -4.02
C THR A 256 -18.20 3.83 -4.94
N GLY A 257 -17.89 3.26 -6.10
CA GLY A 257 -17.21 3.96 -7.17
C GLY A 257 -17.70 3.49 -8.54
N TYR A 258 -17.60 4.38 -9.51
CA TYR A 258 -17.87 4.11 -10.91
C TYR A 258 -17.11 5.10 -11.80
N THR A 259 -16.47 4.61 -12.81
CA THR A 259 -16.08 5.31 -14.04
C THR A 259 -16.28 4.36 -15.20
N ASP A 260 -16.36 4.86 -16.43
CA ASP A 260 -16.52 3.99 -17.60
C ASP A 260 -15.37 2.99 -17.74
N ASP A 261 -14.14 3.40 -17.35
CA ASP A 261 -12.95 2.55 -17.39
C ASP A 261 -12.87 1.54 -16.24
N ALA A 262 -13.34 1.90 -15.05
CA ALA A 262 -13.31 1.03 -13.88
C ALA A 262 -14.45 0.04 -13.85
N GLY A 263 -15.58 0.37 -14.50
CA GLY A 263 -16.85 -0.26 -14.18
C GLY A 263 -17.29 0.07 -12.76
N GLY A 264 -18.17 -0.75 -12.20
CA GLY A 264 -18.58 -0.63 -10.81
C GLY A 264 -17.49 -1.11 -9.84
N THR A 265 -17.26 -0.35 -8.78
CA THR A 265 -16.38 -0.71 -7.67
C THR A 265 -17.10 -0.47 -6.34
N LEU A 266 -16.87 -1.34 -5.37
CA LEU A 266 -17.49 -1.25 -4.05
C LEU A 266 -16.55 -1.79 -2.98
N VAL A 267 -16.42 -1.03 -1.91
CA VAL A 267 -15.89 -1.50 -0.63
C VAL A 267 -17.00 -1.38 0.39
N VAL A 268 -17.32 -2.49 1.05
CA VAL A 268 -18.29 -2.53 2.15
C VAL A 268 -17.75 -3.41 3.28
N TRP A 269 -18.19 -3.13 4.50
CA TRP A 269 -17.94 -4.03 5.61
C TRP A 269 -19.25 -4.34 6.35
N ALA A 270 -19.30 -5.54 6.90
CA ALA A 270 -20.48 -6.06 7.59
C ALA A 270 -20.08 -6.78 8.86
N GLU A 271 -20.94 -6.68 9.88
CA GLU A 271 -20.76 -7.33 11.17
C GLU A 271 -21.93 -8.26 11.49
N LYS A 272 -21.61 -9.52 11.76
CA LYS A 272 -22.59 -10.53 12.18
C LYS A 272 -21.89 -11.74 12.76
N ASN A 273 -22.47 -12.37 13.79
CA ASN A 273 -21.98 -13.60 14.40
C ASN A 273 -20.51 -13.49 14.90
N ASP A 274 -20.15 -12.37 15.53
CA ASP A 274 -18.79 -12.07 16.02
C ASP A 274 -17.72 -12.07 14.92
N MET A 275 -18.12 -11.86 13.66
CA MET A 275 -17.23 -11.65 12.53
C MET A 275 -17.44 -10.25 11.98
N GLN A 276 -16.33 -9.56 11.69
CA GLN A 276 -16.30 -8.28 11.00
C GLN A 276 -15.59 -8.46 9.66
N LEU A 277 -16.34 -8.41 8.58
CA LEU A 277 -15.85 -8.75 7.24
C LEU A 277 -15.79 -7.52 6.34
N ILE A 278 -14.68 -7.36 5.63
CA ILE A 278 -14.51 -6.42 4.52
C ILE A 278 -14.77 -7.18 3.23
N CYS A 279 -15.62 -6.63 2.36
CA CYS A 279 -15.81 -7.10 0.99
C CYS A 279 -15.39 -5.99 0.02
N VAL A 280 -14.50 -6.32 -0.91
CA VAL A 280 -14.16 -5.43 -2.02
C VAL A 280 -14.53 -6.14 -3.31
N THR A 281 -15.31 -5.48 -4.16
CA THR A 281 -15.63 -5.93 -5.52
C THR A 281 -15.24 -4.86 -6.52
N MET A 282 -14.59 -5.25 -7.63
CA MET A 282 -14.08 -4.35 -8.66
C MET A 282 -14.35 -4.88 -10.06
N GLY A 283 -14.48 -3.97 -11.03
CA GLY A 283 -14.72 -4.33 -12.43
C GLY A 283 -16.07 -4.99 -12.65
N ALA A 284 -17.09 -4.60 -11.90
CA ALA A 284 -18.46 -5.02 -12.16
C ALA A 284 -19.05 -4.24 -13.34
N PRO A 285 -19.97 -4.83 -14.12
CA PRO A 285 -20.59 -4.13 -15.24
C PRO A 285 -21.42 -2.91 -14.80
N ASP A 286 -21.91 -2.93 -13.57
CA ASP A 286 -22.67 -1.85 -12.95
C ASP A 286 -22.65 -1.93 -11.42
N ASN A 287 -23.16 -0.88 -10.75
CA ASN A 287 -23.22 -0.84 -9.29
C ASN A 287 -24.21 -1.84 -8.69
N ALA A 288 -25.28 -2.22 -9.40
CA ALA A 288 -26.25 -3.21 -8.92
C ALA A 288 -25.57 -4.58 -8.75
N THR A 289 -24.72 -4.94 -9.69
CA THR A 289 -23.91 -6.17 -9.66
C THR A 289 -22.99 -6.19 -8.45
N ASN A 290 -22.32 -5.07 -8.11
CA ASN A 290 -21.49 -5.01 -6.90
C ASN A 290 -22.29 -5.32 -5.63
N TYR A 291 -23.51 -4.79 -5.50
CA TYR A 291 -24.35 -5.06 -4.32
C TYR A 291 -24.76 -6.53 -4.25
N THR A 292 -25.22 -7.11 -5.37
CA THR A 292 -25.65 -8.51 -5.40
C THR A 292 -24.51 -9.47 -5.13
N ASP A 293 -23.34 -9.21 -5.71
CA ASP A 293 -22.14 -10.02 -5.50
C ASP A 293 -21.67 -9.95 -4.02
N SER A 294 -21.60 -8.73 -3.46
CA SER A 294 -21.20 -8.54 -2.06
C SER A 294 -22.16 -9.18 -1.07
N ILE A 295 -23.49 -9.06 -1.31
CA ILE A 295 -24.52 -9.71 -0.48
C ILE A 295 -24.40 -11.24 -0.56
N ALA A 296 -24.17 -11.78 -1.74
CA ALA A 296 -24.01 -13.23 -1.93
C ALA A 296 -22.79 -13.75 -1.18
N LEU A 297 -21.66 -13.06 -1.29
CA LEU A 297 -20.42 -13.41 -0.58
C LEU A 297 -20.59 -13.31 0.94
N PHE A 298 -21.12 -12.21 1.48
CA PHE A 298 -21.39 -12.06 2.91
C PHE A 298 -22.33 -13.16 3.43
N ASN A 299 -23.44 -13.41 2.74
CA ASN A 299 -24.38 -14.45 3.15
C ASN A 299 -23.73 -15.82 3.17
N TYR A 300 -22.85 -16.11 2.19
CA TYR A 300 -22.15 -17.38 2.18
C TYR A 300 -21.23 -17.52 3.40
N VAL A 301 -20.41 -16.51 3.67
CA VAL A 301 -19.47 -16.56 4.79
C VAL A 301 -20.22 -16.60 6.13
N PHE A 302 -21.17 -15.71 6.39
CA PHE A 302 -21.91 -15.66 7.66
C PHE A 302 -22.75 -16.91 7.94
N ASN A 303 -23.11 -17.69 6.92
CA ASN A 303 -23.88 -18.92 7.10
C ASN A 303 -23.01 -20.17 7.22
N ASN A 304 -21.80 -20.15 6.65
CA ASN A 304 -20.96 -21.36 6.56
C ASN A 304 -19.65 -21.28 7.34
N TYR A 305 -19.32 -20.11 7.92
CA TYR A 305 -18.11 -19.91 8.69
C TYR A 305 -18.45 -19.40 10.08
N SER A 306 -17.51 -19.59 11.00
CA SER A 306 -17.60 -19.04 12.36
C SER A 306 -16.23 -18.60 12.84
N ASN A 307 -16.23 -17.61 13.74
CA ASN A 307 -15.04 -17.24 14.46
C ASN A 307 -14.66 -18.36 15.44
N THR A 308 -13.39 -18.69 15.52
CA THR A 308 -12.87 -19.75 16.38
C THR A 308 -11.69 -19.25 17.20
N THR A 309 -11.44 -19.91 18.34
CA THR A 309 -10.28 -19.68 19.21
C THR A 309 -9.11 -20.59 18.86
N LEU A 310 -8.99 -20.99 17.58
CA LEU A 310 -8.00 -21.97 17.15
C LEU A 310 -6.57 -21.63 17.55
N LEU A 311 -6.25 -20.34 17.60
CA LEU A 311 -4.92 -19.85 17.97
C LEU A 311 -4.71 -19.70 19.47
N SER A 312 -5.77 -19.80 20.30
CA SER A 312 -5.65 -19.56 21.76
C SER A 312 -4.71 -20.54 22.45
N ASP A 313 -4.64 -21.76 21.96
CA ASP A 313 -3.84 -22.85 22.52
C ASP A 313 -2.60 -23.16 21.68
N TYR A 314 -2.28 -22.30 20.68
CA TYR A 314 -1.12 -22.52 19.84
C TYR A 314 0.17 -22.16 20.58
N GLU A 315 1.08 -23.10 20.64
CA GLU A 315 2.44 -22.94 21.17
C GLU A 315 3.45 -23.31 20.07
N PHE A 316 4.51 -22.51 19.96
CA PHE A 316 5.61 -22.84 19.06
C PHE A 316 6.37 -24.07 19.57
N ASP A 317 6.66 -24.98 18.68
CA ASP A 317 7.45 -26.16 18.98
C ASP A 317 8.96 -25.81 19.11
N ALA A 318 9.75 -26.81 19.51
CA ALA A 318 11.19 -26.67 19.68
C ALA A 318 11.92 -26.43 18.35
N GLU A 319 11.34 -26.85 17.22
CA GLU A 319 11.91 -26.66 15.88
C GLU A 319 11.79 -25.19 15.46
N ALA A 320 10.62 -24.57 15.67
CA ALA A 320 10.42 -23.14 15.42
C ALA A 320 11.36 -22.29 16.27
N ALA A 321 11.51 -22.60 17.55
CA ALA A 321 12.43 -21.89 18.43
C ALA A 321 13.89 -22.02 17.98
N THR A 322 14.29 -23.21 17.52
CA THR A 322 15.64 -23.47 16.97
C THR A 322 15.86 -22.70 15.66
N THR A 323 14.85 -22.70 14.79
CA THR A 323 14.88 -21.96 13.51
C THR A 323 15.07 -20.46 13.76
N ALA A 324 14.30 -19.88 14.69
CA ALA A 324 14.41 -18.48 15.09
C ALA A 324 15.80 -18.15 15.66
N GLN A 325 16.33 -19.03 16.50
CA GLN A 325 17.65 -18.86 17.10
C GLN A 325 18.76 -18.90 16.03
N ASN A 326 18.73 -19.88 15.11
CA ASN A 326 19.69 -19.96 14.02
C ASN A 326 19.59 -18.73 13.11
N PHE A 327 18.40 -18.27 12.79
CA PHE A 327 18.19 -17.07 12.00
C PHE A 327 18.84 -15.82 12.66
N LEU A 328 18.65 -15.62 13.97
CA LEU A 328 19.27 -14.50 14.66
C LEU A 328 20.78 -14.66 14.82
N ASN A 329 21.27 -15.89 15.03
CA ASN A 329 22.71 -16.16 15.07
C ASN A 329 23.38 -15.76 13.76
N ASP A 330 22.79 -16.16 12.63
CA ASP A 330 23.28 -15.82 11.29
C ASP A 330 23.19 -14.31 11.02
N TYR A 331 22.06 -13.69 11.41
CA TYR A 331 21.82 -12.27 11.20
C TYR A 331 22.78 -11.39 11.99
N TYR A 332 23.04 -11.70 13.26
CA TYR A 332 23.92 -10.93 14.14
C TYR A 332 25.36 -11.43 14.15
N GLY A 333 25.65 -12.58 13.58
CA GLY A 333 26.97 -13.20 13.57
C GLY A 333 27.45 -13.57 14.97
N CYS A 334 26.55 -14.02 15.85
CA CYS A 334 26.88 -14.46 17.23
C CYS A 334 26.49 -15.94 17.42
N GLU A 335 27.23 -16.63 18.26
CA GLU A 335 26.94 -18.01 18.65
C GLU A 335 26.31 -17.99 20.05
N ASN A 336 25.30 -18.86 20.28
CA ASN A 336 24.67 -19.10 21.59
C ASN A 336 23.84 -17.95 22.16
N LEU A 337 22.83 -17.50 21.45
CA LEU A 337 21.68 -16.81 22.04
C LEU A 337 20.86 -17.85 22.80
N GLY A 338 20.85 -17.83 24.13
CA GLY A 338 20.18 -18.83 25.00
C GLY A 338 18.79 -19.34 24.58
N THR A 339 17.96 -19.80 25.49
CA THR A 339 16.61 -20.27 25.13
C THR A 339 15.74 -19.13 24.64
N MET A 340 15.19 -19.28 23.44
CA MET A 340 14.30 -18.30 22.83
C MET A 340 12.85 -18.71 23.05
N HIS A 341 12.02 -17.73 23.39
CA HIS A 341 10.57 -17.89 23.48
C HIS A 341 9.93 -17.09 22.35
N LEU A 342 9.15 -17.77 21.53
CA LEU A 342 8.34 -17.16 20.48
C LEU A 342 6.92 -16.95 21.00
N SER A 343 6.28 -15.88 20.59
CA SER A 343 4.90 -15.61 20.88
C SER A 343 4.19 -14.95 19.71
N VAL A 344 2.91 -15.23 19.59
CA VAL A 344 2.00 -14.63 18.62
C VAL A 344 0.79 -14.10 19.39
N ASP A 345 0.09 -13.10 18.87
CA ASP A 345 -1.17 -12.66 19.47
C ASP A 345 -2.25 -13.73 19.27
N ASN A 346 -2.46 -14.52 20.31
CA ASN A 346 -3.41 -15.64 20.33
C ASN A 346 -4.87 -15.18 20.39
N ASN A 347 -5.14 -13.88 20.64
CA ASN A 347 -6.49 -13.34 20.73
C ASN A 347 -7.02 -12.92 19.35
N GLN A 348 -6.22 -13.06 18.30
CA GLN A 348 -6.68 -12.77 16.95
C GLN A 348 -7.83 -13.72 16.56
N PRO A 349 -8.92 -13.19 16.00
CA PRO A 349 -9.98 -14.02 15.45
C PRO A 349 -9.44 -14.89 14.32
N PHE A 350 -9.91 -16.11 14.26
CA PHE A 350 -9.66 -17.00 13.13
C PHE A 350 -10.99 -17.52 12.61
N ILE A 351 -11.36 -17.09 11.43
CA ILE A 351 -12.62 -17.44 10.78
C ILE A 351 -12.42 -18.74 10.00
N PHE A 352 -13.18 -19.77 10.36
CA PHE A 352 -13.01 -21.09 9.79
C PHE A 352 -14.34 -21.69 9.36
N ALA A 353 -14.32 -22.43 8.23
CA ALA A 353 -15.53 -23.07 7.72
C ALA A 353 -16.05 -24.13 8.70
N ASN A 354 -17.35 -24.12 8.96
CA ASN A 354 -17.99 -24.94 9.99
C ASN A 354 -17.84 -26.45 9.75
N ASN A 355 -17.68 -26.87 8.48
CA ASN A 355 -17.53 -28.26 8.06
C ASN A 355 -16.11 -28.61 7.61
N ALA A 356 -15.14 -27.74 7.80
CA ALA A 356 -13.76 -28.01 7.34
C ALA A 356 -13.03 -28.94 8.30
N ASP A 357 -12.16 -29.76 7.73
CA ASP A 357 -11.31 -30.68 8.47
C ASP A 357 -10.11 -29.93 9.07
N ARG A 358 -10.16 -29.67 10.38
CA ARG A 358 -9.10 -28.96 11.12
C ARG A 358 -7.75 -29.65 11.07
N THR A 359 -7.67 -30.96 10.74
CA THR A 359 -6.38 -31.68 10.63
C THR A 359 -5.57 -31.26 9.41
N LYS A 360 -6.19 -30.54 8.46
CA LYS A 360 -5.52 -30.02 7.26
C LYS A 360 -4.93 -28.62 7.44
N LEU A 361 -5.14 -28.01 8.61
CA LEU A 361 -4.48 -26.75 8.96
C LEU A 361 -2.98 -27.01 9.19
N GLN A 362 -2.18 -26.13 8.62
CA GLN A 362 -0.74 -26.09 8.81
C GLN A 362 -0.34 -24.72 9.34
N MET A 363 0.56 -24.69 10.29
CA MET A 363 1.08 -23.48 10.90
C MET A 363 2.60 -23.51 10.78
N ASN A 364 3.16 -22.63 9.96
CA ASN A 364 4.57 -22.56 9.66
C ASN A 364 5.17 -21.25 10.16
N PHE A 365 6.23 -21.32 10.94
CA PHE A 365 7.02 -20.15 11.28
C PHE A 365 8.01 -19.83 10.15
N VAL A 366 7.95 -18.59 9.67
CA VAL A 366 8.84 -18.05 8.63
C VAL A 366 9.66 -16.91 9.22
N PRO A 367 10.96 -17.07 9.48
CA PRO A 367 11.80 -16.02 10.03
C PRO A 367 12.02 -14.90 8.99
N SER A 368 12.01 -13.64 9.46
CA SER A 368 12.32 -12.45 8.64
C SER A 368 12.97 -11.38 9.50
N ALA A 369 13.86 -10.60 8.87
CA ALA A 369 14.52 -9.46 9.49
C ALA A 369 13.77 -8.13 9.32
N ASP A 370 12.65 -8.10 8.60
CA ASP A 370 12.00 -6.88 8.15
C ASP A 370 11.52 -5.99 9.30
N ARG A 371 11.19 -6.59 10.44
CA ARG A 371 10.64 -5.89 11.62
C ARG A 371 11.38 -6.25 12.93
N LEU A 372 12.65 -6.64 12.83
CA LEU A 372 13.45 -7.00 14.02
C LEU A 372 13.62 -5.82 15.00
N ASP A 373 13.71 -4.60 14.49
CA ASP A 373 13.81 -3.36 15.30
C ASP A 373 12.51 -3.04 16.06
N GLU A 374 11.38 -3.61 15.63
CA GLU A 374 10.10 -3.53 16.30
C GLU A 374 9.85 -4.69 17.29
N GLY A 375 10.76 -5.67 17.37
CA GLY A 375 10.67 -6.83 18.25
C GLY A 375 10.00 -8.05 17.62
N TYR A 376 9.84 -8.08 16.30
CA TYR A 376 9.31 -9.23 15.56
C TYR A 376 10.40 -9.95 14.79
N ILE A 377 10.38 -11.29 14.81
CA ILE A 377 11.41 -12.13 14.20
C ILE A 377 10.93 -12.83 12.92
N GLY A 378 9.73 -12.59 12.52
CA GLY A 378 9.13 -13.23 11.35
C GLY A 378 7.63 -13.31 11.47
N THR A 379 7.05 -14.28 10.79
CA THR A 379 5.61 -14.49 10.72
C THR A 379 5.22 -15.94 10.99
N LEU A 380 4.04 -16.12 11.58
CA LEU A 380 3.33 -17.39 11.61
C LEU A 380 2.36 -17.41 10.43
N GLU A 381 2.61 -18.27 9.46
CA GLU A 381 1.72 -18.50 8.33
C GLU A 381 0.76 -19.64 8.68
N VAL A 382 -0.53 -19.33 8.70
CA VAL A 382 -1.61 -20.31 8.85
C VAL A 382 -2.16 -20.62 7.48
N SER A 383 -2.06 -21.88 7.06
CA SER A 383 -2.55 -22.34 5.76
C SER A 383 -3.54 -23.49 5.90
N TYR A 384 -4.48 -23.57 4.97
CA TYR A 384 -5.44 -24.65 4.85
C TYR A 384 -5.36 -25.25 3.45
N GLU A 385 -5.17 -26.57 3.38
CA GLU A 385 -4.99 -27.28 2.10
C GLU A 385 -3.91 -26.67 1.18
N GLY A 386 -2.85 -26.11 1.80
CA GLY A 386 -1.71 -25.52 1.08
C GLY A 386 -1.89 -24.04 0.67
N THR A 387 -3.02 -23.42 1.01
CA THR A 387 -3.26 -22.00 0.76
C THR A 387 -3.11 -21.22 2.07
N THR A 388 -2.21 -20.22 2.11
CA THR A 388 -2.05 -19.32 3.27
C THR A 388 -3.28 -18.42 3.38
N CYS A 389 -3.95 -18.50 4.51
CA CYS A 389 -5.18 -17.74 4.78
C CYS A 389 -4.99 -16.67 5.86
N LEU A 390 -3.95 -16.77 6.69
CA LEU A 390 -3.62 -15.79 7.71
C LEU A 390 -2.11 -15.74 7.94
N THR A 391 -1.57 -14.54 8.12
CA THR A 391 -0.16 -14.31 8.46
C THR A 391 -0.11 -13.41 9.69
N LEU A 392 0.52 -13.85 10.76
CA LEU A 392 0.62 -13.13 12.02
C LEU A 392 2.08 -12.79 12.35
N PRO A 393 2.39 -11.59 12.84
CA PRO A 393 3.73 -11.28 13.29
C PRO A 393 4.10 -12.10 14.53
N VAL A 394 5.31 -12.64 14.53
CA VAL A 394 5.86 -13.43 15.65
C VAL A 394 6.83 -12.56 16.42
N SER A 395 6.51 -12.28 17.67
CA SER A 395 7.42 -11.62 18.60
C SER A 395 8.31 -12.66 19.30
N TYR A 396 9.44 -12.20 19.79
CA TYR A 396 10.40 -13.05 20.47
C TYR A 396 10.92 -12.44 21.76
N SER A 397 11.25 -13.30 22.71
CA SER A 397 12.02 -12.97 23.89
C SER A 397 13.03 -14.07 24.17
N GLY A 398 14.19 -13.73 24.67
CA GLY A 398 15.24 -14.74 24.93
C GLY A 398 16.32 -14.23 25.86
N TYR A 399 17.15 -15.16 26.31
CA TYR A 399 18.31 -14.87 27.15
C TYR A 399 19.57 -15.00 26.33
N VAL A 400 20.39 -13.97 26.36
CA VAL A 400 21.79 -14.10 25.92
C VAL A 400 22.53 -14.81 27.04
N ASN A 401 22.99 -16.04 26.80
CA ASN A 401 23.76 -16.81 27.76
C ASN A 401 25.24 -16.51 27.58
N SER A 402 25.69 -15.30 27.91
CA SER A 402 27.11 -15.01 28.04
C SER A 402 27.39 -14.73 29.50
N ASN A 403 28.39 -15.42 30.04
CA ASN A 403 28.91 -15.17 31.38
C ASN A 403 29.52 -13.77 31.53
N ASP A 404 29.62 -13.00 30.45
CA ASP A 404 30.37 -11.74 30.40
C ASP A 404 29.54 -10.47 30.17
N ASP A 405 28.19 -10.59 29.90
CA ASP A 405 27.39 -9.42 29.59
C ASP A 405 26.03 -9.40 30.30
N VAL A 406 26.04 -9.18 31.62
CA VAL A 406 24.85 -8.92 32.43
C VAL A 406 24.03 -7.73 31.91
N ALA A 407 24.70 -6.73 31.31
CA ALA A 407 24.06 -5.54 30.74
C ALA A 407 23.22 -5.86 29.49
N VAL A 408 23.66 -6.81 28.66
CA VAL A 408 22.94 -7.26 27.47
C VAL A 408 21.73 -8.08 27.87
N ALA A 409 21.88 -8.96 28.86
CA ALA A 409 20.77 -9.75 29.40
C ALA A 409 19.67 -8.89 30.07
N GLU A 410 20.06 -7.81 30.77
CA GLU A 410 19.12 -6.85 31.36
C GLU A 410 18.41 -5.99 30.30
N ALA A 411 19.13 -5.58 29.28
CA ALA A 411 18.55 -4.82 28.17
C ALA A 411 17.53 -5.65 27.39
N TYR A 412 17.77 -6.95 27.19
CA TYR A 412 16.79 -7.91 26.62
C TYR A 412 15.56 -8.06 27.50
N LYS A 413 15.79 -8.23 28.80
CA LYS A 413 14.73 -8.45 29.78
C LYS A 413 13.76 -7.25 29.90
N ASN A 414 14.24 -6.05 29.58
CA ASN A 414 13.48 -4.80 29.70
C ASN A 414 12.94 -4.29 28.36
N GLY A 415 13.07 -5.05 27.26
CA GLY A 415 12.61 -4.63 25.94
C GLY A 415 13.37 -3.41 25.39
N SER A 416 14.53 -3.07 25.98
CA SER A 416 15.32 -1.88 25.64
C SER A 416 16.58 -2.18 24.80
N ILE A 417 16.74 -3.40 24.32
CA ILE A 417 17.77 -3.66 23.30
C ILE A 417 17.31 -3.04 21.99
N ARG A 418 17.71 -1.82 21.86
CA ARG A 418 17.96 -1.21 20.56
C ARG A 418 19.45 -1.42 20.24
N PRO A 419 19.79 -1.48 19.02
CA PRO A 419 20.78 -2.19 18.27
C PRO A 419 22.24 -1.79 18.52
N ALA A 420 22.69 -1.68 19.76
CA ALA A 420 24.13 -1.57 20.06
C ALA A 420 24.90 -2.87 19.72
N LEU A 421 24.20 -4.00 19.56
CA LEU A 421 24.74 -5.27 19.07
C LEU A 421 24.64 -5.45 17.56
N ILE A 422 23.95 -4.56 16.87
CA ILE A 422 24.04 -4.51 15.41
C ILE A 422 25.48 -4.04 15.12
N LYS A 423 26.36 -4.96 14.76
CA LYS A 423 27.45 -4.57 13.86
C LYS A 423 26.77 -3.85 12.72
N GLU A 424 26.86 -2.49 12.69
CA GLU A 424 26.36 -1.70 11.59
C GLU A 424 26.74 -2.46 10.33
N LYS A 425 25.73 -2.90 9.57
CA LYS A 425 25.96 -3.42 8.21
C LYS A 425 26.69 -2.28 7.55
N LYS A 426 28.03 -2.42 7.47
CA LYS A 426 28.91 -1.33 7.02
C LYS A 426 28.34 -0.88 5.72
N SER A 427 27.63 0.23 5.73
CA SER A 427 27.01 0.80 4.54
C SER A 427 28.17 1.24 3.66
N TYR A 428 28.59 0.38 2.76
CA TYR A 428 29.66 0.66 1.80
C TYR A 428 29.29 1.83 0.87
N TRP A 429 28.05 2.31 0.92
CA TRP A 429 27.60 3.49 0.17
C TRP A 429 28.43 4.74 0.46
N LYS A 430 28.79 4.98 1.72
CA LYS A 430 29.67 6.11 2.09
C LYS A 430 31.03 5.99 1.43
N TYR A 431 31.59 4.79 1.34
CA TYR A 431 32.89 4.53 0.69
C TYR A 431 32.76 4.57 -0.84
N ILE A 432 31.64 4.12 -1.40
CA ILE A 432 31.36 4.22 -2.84
C ILE A 432 31.23 5.69 -3.24
N ILE A 433 30.47 6.49 -2.51
CA ILE A 433 30.35 7.94 -2.76
C ILE A 433 31.72 8.61 -2.63
N ALA A 434 32.50 8.30 -1.59
CA ALA A 434 33.82 8.86 -1.42
C ALA A 434 34.76 8.48 -2.58
N ALA A 435 34.74 7.23 -3.04
CA ALA A 435 35.54 6.78 -4.18
C ALA A 435 35.12 7.48 -5.48
N VAL A 436 33.81 7.68 -5.72
CA VAL A 436 33.32 8.43 -6.88
C VAL A 436 33.75 9.89 -6.82
N VAL A 437 33.66 10.54 -5.65
CA VAL A 437 34.14 11.93 -5.47
C VAL A 437 35.61 12.05 -5.74
N VAL A 438 36.42 11.12 -5.22
CA VAL A 438 37.88 11.09 -5.47
C VAL A 438 38.17 10.87 -6.96
N ALA A 439 37.47 9.98 -7.63
CA ALA A 439 37.62 9.75 -9.06
C ALA A 439 37.26 11.00 -9.90
N CYS A 440 36.18 11.71 -9.51
CA CYS A 440 35.80 12.98 -10.16
C CYS A 440 36.87 14.07 -9.95
N ILE A 441 37.41 14.20 -8.74
CA ILE A 441 38.48 15.17 -8.43
C ILE A 441 39.73 14.85 -9.24
N LEU A 442 40.14 13.58 -9.29
CA LEU A 442 41.26 13.14 -10.12
C LEU A 442 41.02 13.38 -11.60
N GLY A 443 39.82 13.13 -12.10
CA GLY A 443 39.38 13.43 -13.48
C GLY A 443 39.52 14.93 -13.80
N LEU A 444 39.00 15.78 -12.90
CA LEU A 444 39.14 17.25 -13.02
C LEU A 444 40.59 17.71 -12.99
N PHE A 445 41.39 17.12 -12.11
CA PHE A 445 42.80 17.43 -12.02
C PHE A 445 43.60 17.05 -13.28
N ILE A 446 43.31 15.87 -13.84
CA ILE A 446 43.91 15.42 -15.10
C ILE A 446 43.42 16.32 -16.25
N TYR A 447 42.16 16.68 -16.29
CA TYR A 447 41.61 17.58 -17.29
C TYR A 447 42.29 18.95 -17.26
N ALA A 448 42.39 19.57 -16.08
CA ALA A 448 42.99 20.89 -15.92
C ALA A 448 44.50 20.93 -16.18
N ASN A 449 45.25 19.91 -15.73
CA ASN A 449 46.72 19.94 -15.81
C ASN A 449 47.30 19.24 -17.05
N VAL A 450 46.55 18.33 -17.68
CA VAL A 450 47.06 17.54 -18.81
C VAL A 450 46.34 17.86 -20.12
N ILE A 451 45.03 17.91 -20.09
CA ILE A 451 44.18 18.02 -21.30
C ILE A 451 44.05 19.48 -21.75
N GLU A 452 43.73 20.38 -20.83
CA GLU A 452 43.53 21.80 -21.15
C GLU A 452 44.81 22.49 -21.65
N PRO A 453 45.99 22.29 -21.03
CA PRO A 453 47.26 22.85 -21.53
C PRO A 453 47.65 22.31 -22.92
N ARG A 454 47.34 21.04 -23.20
CA ARG A 454 47.59 20.46 -24.53
C ARG A 454 46.67 21.08 -25.61
N LYS A 455 45.43 21.36 -25.32
CA LYS A 455 44.48 22.06 -26.22
C LYS A 455 44.92 23.51 -26.47
N ARG A 456 45.40 24.23 -25.45
CA ARG A 456 45.93 25.59 -25.59
C ARG A 456 47.21 25.65 -26.48
N LYS A 457 48.12 24.67 -26.36
CA LYS A 457 49.32 24.55 -27.20
C LYS A 457 48.98 24.19 -28.65
N GLN A 458 47.95 23.42 -28.88
CA GLN A 458 47.52 23.05 -30.21
C GLN A 458 46.82 24.22 -30.94
N ASN A 459 45.98 24.98 -30.25
CA ASN A 459 45.33 26.18 -30.80
C ASN A 459 46.27 27.35 -31.05
N SER A 460 47.41 27.44 -30.31
CA SER A 460 48.42 28.44 -30.56
C SER A 460 49.31 28.12 -31.77
N ARG A 461 49.45 26.83 -32.16
CA ARG A 461 50.17 26.40 -33.36
C ARG A 461 49.34 26.57 -34.64
N SER A 462 48.01 26.47 -34.58
CA SER A 462 47.11 26.67 -35.72
C SER A 462 46.89 28.15 -36.07
N ARG A 463 47.20 29.10 -35.16
CA ARG A 463 47.16 30.56 -35.44
C ARG A 463 48.46 31.16 -35.96
N ARG A 464 49.51 30.34 -36.13
CA ARG A 464 50.81 30.77 -36.69
C ARG A 464 51.14 30.11 -38.05
N ARG A 465 50.16 29.60 -38.75
CA ARG A 465 50.23 29.19 -40.14
C ARG A 465 49.26 29.99 -40.97
#